data_a3e203edaf1ea27a93faef879ca2f86c
#
_entry.id   a3e203edaf1ea27a93faef879ca2f86c
#
_cell.length_a   1.000
_cell.length_b   1.000
_cell.length_c   1.000
_cell.angle_alpha   90.00
_cell.angle_beta   90.00
_cell.angle_gamma   90.00
#
_symmetry.space_group_name_H-M   'P 1'
#
loop_
_entity.id
_entity.type
_entity.pdbx_description
1 polymer ?
#
loop_
_entity_poly.entity_id
_entity_poly.type
_entity_poly.pdbx_seq_one_letter_code
_entity_poly.pdbx_strand_id
1 'polypeptide(L)'
;MVIFVKLWEMTINERLAYARKKLHLTQAQFSEKICVSAGFLCSMEIGDRKINPRMIKMINLTTGISSKWLETGEGEMFAQDSDQEIEEIVNLYRQLNPFFKGYFKRQLLEIINYENETYVSKEDM
;
A
#
# COMPACT_ATOMS: atom_id res chain seq x y z
N MET A 1 15.09 2.63 -20.45
CA MET A 1 16.08 3.18 -19.50
C MET A 1 15.50 3.07 -18.09
N VAL A 2 16.16 2.30 -17.25
CA VAL A 2 15.69 2.14 -15.87
C VAL A 2 16.20 3.33 -15.08
N ILE A 3 15.29 4.21 -14.66
CA ILE A 3 15.64 5.30 -13.77
C ILE A 3 15.55 4.75 -12.35
N PHE A 4 16.72 4.49 -11.74
CA PHE A 4 16.76 4.17 -10.33
C PHE A 4 16.52 5.45 -9.54
N VAL A 5 15.26 5.69 -9.17
CA VAL A 5 14.96 6.75 -8.23
C VAL A 5 15.33 6.22 -6.86
N LYS A 6 16.35 6.81 -6.26
CA LYS A 6 16.72 6.49 -4.89
C LYS A 6 15.63 7.01 -3.95
N LEU A 7 14.93 6.11 -3.29
CA LEU A 7 13.79 6.46 -2.42
C LEU A 7 14.16 7.43 -1.29
N TRP A 8 15.40 7.36 -0.82
CA TRP A 8 15.87 8.28 0.23
C TRP A 8 16.15 9.70 -0.29
N GLU A 9 16.29 9.87 -1.59
CA GLU A 9 16.43 11.20 -2.21
C GLU A 9 15.10 11.87 -2.47
N MET A 10 14.01 11.10 -2.39
CA MET A 10 12.66 11.65 -2.52
C MET A 10 12.24 12.36 -1.24
N THR A 11 11.43 13.39 -1.40
CA THR A 11 10.76 14.02 -0.24
C THR A 11 9.66 13.10 0.28
N ILE A 12 9.23 13.34 1.51
CA ILE A 12 8.06 12.64 2.08
C ILE A 12 6.83 12.79 1.16
N ASN A 13 6.63 13.95 0.57
CA ASN A 13 5.52 14.24 -0.34
C ASN A 13 5.59 13.36 -1.60
N GLU A 14 6.77 13.24 -2.19
CA GLU A 14 7.00 12.38 -3.35
C GLU A 14 6.84 10.90 -3.01
N ARG A 15 7.30 10.47 -1.84
CA ARG A 15 7.11 9.09 -1.38
C ARG A 15 5.64 8.76 -1.19
N LEU A 16 4.84 9.69 -0.70
CA LEU A 16 3.40 9.50 -0.56
C LEU A 16 2.75 9.19 -1.92
N ALA A 17 3.06 9.99 -2.94
CA ALA A 17 2.55 9.77 -4.29
C ALA A 17 3.03 8.42 -4.85
N TYR A 18 4.29 8.08 -4.63
CA TYR A 18 4.87 6.82 -5.06
C TYR A 18 4.13 5.62 -4.43
N ALA A 19 3.91 5.65 -3.12
CA ALA A 19 3.22 4.57 -2.42
C ALA A 19 1.77 4.43 -2.87
N ARG A 20 1.07 5.56 -3.07
CA ARG A 20 -0.29 5.54 -3.61
C ARG A 20 -0.36 4.82 -4.94
N LYS A 21 0.55 5.14 -5.84
CA LYS A 21 0.62 4.51 -7.17
C LYS A 21 0.92 3.02 -7.08
N LYS A 22 1.74 2.62 -6.13
CA LYS A 22 2.03 1.20 -5.88
C LYS A 22 0.81 0.44 -5.38
N LEU A 23 -0.11 1.12 -4.70
CA LEU A 23 -1.40 0.55 -4.29
C LEU A 23 -2.44 0.56 -5.42
N HIS A 24 -2.11 1.10 -6.59
CA HIS A 24 -3.00 1.24 -7.74
C HIS A 24 -4.27 2.03 -7.42
N LEU A 25 -4.15 3.01 -6.53
CA LEU A 25 -5.26 3.88 -6.15
C LEU A 25 -5.14 5.24 -6.85
N THR A 26 -6.27 5.75 -7.31
CA THR A 26 -6.35 7.13 -7.78
C THR A 26 -6.25 8.09 -6.60
N GLN A 27 -5.98 9.37 -6.87
CA GLN A 27 -6.00 10.38 -5.81
C GLN A 27 -7.36 10.44 -5.10
N ALA A 28 -8.46 10.31 -5.85
CA ALA A 28 -9.80 10.29 -5.27
C ALA A 28 -9.99 9.10 -4.33
N GLN A 29 -9.60 7.91 -4.76
CA GLN A 29 -9.73 6.69 -3.95
C GLN A 29 -8.86 6.74 -2.69
N PHE A 30 -7.63 7.19 -2.83
CA PHE A 30 -6.69 7.27 -1.70
C PHE A 30 -7.12 8.34 -0.69
N SER A 31 -7.55 9.52 -1.19
CA SER A 31 -8.01 10.61 -0.33
C SER A 31 -9.21 10.19 0.52
N GLU A 32 -10.12 9.42 -0.06
CA GLU A 32 -11.26 8.87 0.70
C GLU A 32 -10.80 7.97 1.84
N LYS A 33 -9.81 7.11 1.59
CA LYS A 33 -9.28 6.20 2.61
C LYS A 33 -8.63 6.94 3.78
N ILE A 34 -7.93 8.03 3.50
CA ILE A 34 -7.25 8.81 4.55
C ILE A 34 -8.06 10.01 5.04
N CYS A 35 -9.33 10.08 4.66
CA CYS A 35 -10.31 11.09 5.14
C CYS A 35 -9.92 12.54 4.83
N VAL A 36 -9.39 12.78 3.64
CA VAL A 36 -9.10 14.13 3.13
C VAL A 36 -9.73 14.31 1.75
N SER A 37 -9.83 15.56 1.29
CA SER A 37 -10.27 15.82 -0.08
C SER A 37 -9.20 15.44 -1.09
N ALA A 38 -9.61 15.16 -2.33
CA ALA A 38 -8.67 14.88 -3.42
C ALA A 38 -7.73 16.07 -3.67
N GLY A 39 -8.23 17.30 -3.54
CA GLY A 39 -7.42 18.52 -3.67
C GLY A 39 -6.38 18.65 -2.57
N PHE A 40 -6.74 18.29 -1.34
CA PHE A 40 -5.79 18.27 -0.21
C PHE A 40 -4.68 17.26 -0.45
N LEU A 41 -5.04 16.04 -0.90
CA LEU A 41 -4.06 15.00 -1.23
C LEU A 41 -3.14 15.48 -2.36
N CYS A 42 -3.70 16.07 -3.41
CA CYS A 42 -2.92 16.62 -4.51
C CYS A 42 -1.88 17.63 -4.00
N SER A 43 -2.30 18.54 -3.12
CA SER A 43 -1.40 19.54 -2.51
C SER A 43 -0.29 18.88 -1.69
N MET A 44 -0.60 17.80 -0.98
CA MET A 44 0.41 17.04 -0.24
C MET A 44 1.41 16.35 -1.20
N GLU A 45 0.92 15.75 -2.27
CA GLU A 45 1.78 15.00 -3.21
C GLU A 45 2.73 15.91 -3.99
N ILE A 46 2.29 17.12 -4.37
CA ILE A 46 3.14 18.06 -5.10
C ILE A 46 4.05 18.91 -4.19
N GLY A 47 3.92 18.78 -2.89
CA GLY A 47 4.79 19.46 -1.94
C GLY A 47 4.30 20.80 -1.43
N ASP A 48 3.10 21.24 -1.81
CA ASP A 48 2.52 22.51 -1.35
C ASP A 48 2.07 22.47 0.10
N ARG A 49 1.83 21.28 0.64
CA ARG A 49 1.45 21.05 2.04
C ARG A 49 2.40 20.10 2.71
N LYS A 50 2.76 20.43 3.94
CA LYS A 50 3.54 19.53 4.78
C LYS A 50 2.66 18.39 5.26
N ILE A 51 3.24 17.20 5.33
CA ILE A 51 2.60 16.03 5.91
C ILE A 51 3.01 15.99 7.39
N ASN A 52 2.09 16.36 8.27
CA ASN A 52 2.36 16.41 9.71
C ASN A 52 2.33 15.00 10.34
N PRO A 53 2.85 14.82 11.57
CA PRO A 53 2.86 13.52 12.23
C PRO A 53 1.50 12.86 12.38
N ARG A 54 0.45 13.64 12.59
CA ARG A 54 -0.92 13.14 12.70
C ARG A 54 -1.38 12.52 11.39
N MET A 55 -1.07 13.16 10.27
CA MET A 55 -1.39 12.66 8.94
C MET A 55 -0.60 11.39 8.62
N ILE A 56 0.68 11.36 8.99
CA ILE A 56 1.53 10.17 8.81
C ILE A 56 0.91 8.96 9.54
N LYS A 57 0.47 9.17 10.77
CA LYS A 57 -0.19 8.12 11.56
C LYS A 57 -1.48 7.64 10.90
N MET A 58 -2.30 8.57 10.41
CA MET A 58 -3.54 8.23 9.71
C MET A 58 -3.26 7.41 8.45
N ILE A 59 -2.29 7.83 7.66
CA ILE A 59 -1.87 7.11 6.44
C ILE A 59 -1.41 5.70 6.79
N ASN A 60 -0.58 5.54 7.81
CA ASN A 60 -0.12 4.23 8.26
C ASN A 60 -1.28 3.33 8.68
N LEU A 61 -2.18 3.83 9.52
CA LEU A 61 -3.30 3.06 10.06
C LEU A 61 -4.30 2.61 8.98
N THR A 62 -4.51 3.44 7.97
CA THR A 62 -5.55 3.16 6.95
C THR A 62 -5.02 2.44 5.71
N THR A 63 -3.74 2.60 5.37
CA THR A 63 -3.18 2.07 4.13
C THR A 63 -2.07 1.05 4.33
N GLY A 64 -1.53 0.92 5.54
CA GLY A 64 -0.40 0.04 5.81
C GLY A 64 0.95 0.59 5.35
N ILE A 65 1.01 1.82 4.84
CA ILE A 65 2.28 2.45 4.47
C ILE A 65 3.08 2.69 5.75
N SER A 66 4.34 2.22 5.78
CA SER A 66 5.21 2.37 6.94
C SER A 66 5.51 3.85 7.20
N SER A 67 5.29 4.28 8.45
CA SER A 67 5.62 5.65 8.87
C SER A 67 7.11 5.94 8.73
N LYS A 68 7.96 4.98 9.10
CA LYS A 68 9.42 5.12 8.98
C LYS A 68 9.84 5.28 7.52
N TRP A 69 9.31 4.42 6.64
CA TRP A 69 9.62 4.52 5.22
C TRP A 69 9.14 5.85 4.64
N LEU A 70 7.93 6.28 4.99
CA LEU A 70 7.38 7.54 4.49
C LEU A 70 8.24 8.74 4.90
N GLU A 71 8.72 8.75 6.15
CA GLU A 71 9.55 9.84 6.69
C GLU A 71 10.99 9.80 6.18
N THR A 72 11.58 8.63 6.05
CA THR A 72 13.02 8.47 5.81
C THR A 72 13.40 7.83 4.48
N GLY A 73 12.48 7.11 3.86
CA GLY A 73 12.77 6.28 2.68
C GLY A 73 13.45 4.95 3.01
N GLU A 74 13.71 4.67 4.27
CA GLU A 74 14.38 3.44 4.72
C GLU A 74 13.38 2.38 5.15
N GLY A 75 13.76 1.12 4.95
CA GLY A 75 12.95 -0.04 5.34
C GLY A 75 11.90 -0.40 4.31
N GLU A 76 10.97 -1.24 4.72
CA GLU A 76 9.88 -1.69 3.86
C GLU A 76 8.81 -0.61 3.70
N MET A 77 8.33 -0.43 2.46
CA MET A 77 7.29 0.56 2.13
C MET A 77 5.99 0.28 2.87
N PHE A 78 5.59 -0.98 2.95
CA PHE A 78 4.36 -1.39 3.62
C PHE A 78 4.70 -2.08 4.93
N ALA A 79 3.85 -1.85 5.94
CA ALA A 79 3.97 -2.56 7.21
C ALA A 79 3.89 -4.07 6.93
N GLN A 80 4.84 -4.82 7.49
CA GLN A 80 4.78 -6.27 7.43
C GLN A 80 3.61 -6.76 8.27
N ASP A 81 2.96 -7.82 7.80
CA ASP A 81 1.92 -8.46 8.58
C ASP A 81 2.46 -8.84 9.95
N SER A 82 1.73 -8.53 11.01
CA SER A 82 2.14 -8.95 12.34
C SER A 82 2.03 -10.48 12.45
N ASP A 83 2.87 -11.09 13.26
CA ASP A 83 2.79 -12.53 13.53
C ASP A 83 1.39 -12.92 14.01
N GLN A 84 0.75 -12.04 14.77
CA GLN A 84 -0.62 -12.23 15.25
C GLN A 84 -1.63 -12.30 14.12
N GLU A 85 -1.53 -11.45 13.13
CA GLU A 85 -2.42 -11.44 11.96
C GLU A 85 -2.27 -12.70 11.12
N ILE A 86 -1.02 -13.12 10.89
CA ILE A 86 -0.73 -14.36 10.17
C ILE A 86 -1.29 -15.56 10.94
N GLU A 87 -1.09 -15.61 12.24
CA GLU A 87 -1.59 -16.69 13.10
C GLU A 87 -3.12 -16.76 13.09
N GLU A 88 -3.77 -15.61 13.11
CA GLU A 88 -5.23 -15.52 13.00
C GLU A 88 -5.74 -16.12 11.69
N ILE A 89 -5.13 -15.77 10.56
CA ILE A 89 -5.49 -16.32 9.25
C ILE A 89 -5.24 -17.83 9.22
N VAL A 90 -4.12 -18.29 9.76
CA VAL A 90 -3.80 -19.73 9.84
C VAL A 90 -4.85 -20.47 10.67
N ASN A 91 -5.26 -19.91 11.80
CA ASN A 91 -6.29 -20.53 12.65
C ASN A 91 -7.64 -20.62 11.95
N LEU A 92 -8.05 -19.60 11.23
CA LEU A 92 -9.27 -19.62 10.43
C LEU A 92 -9.20 -20.68 9.33
N TYR A 93 -8.06 -20.74 8.63
CA TYR A 93 -7.84 -21.74 7.58
C TYR A 93 -7.93 -23.17 8.13
N ARG A 94 -7.36 -23.42 9.30
CA ARG A 94 -7.39 -24.75 9.93
C ARG A 94 -8.81 -25.24 10.26
N GLN A 95 -9.76 -24.34 10.44
CA GLN A 95 -11.15 -24.67 10.73
C GLN A 95 -11.93 -25.16 9.50
N LEU A 96 -11.40 -24.92 8.30
CA LEU A 96 -12.04 -25.32 7.05
C LEU A 96 -11.87 -26.83 6.83
N ASN A 97 -12.88 -27.46 6.21
CA ASN A 97 -12.70 -28.83 5.73
C ASN A 97 -11.79 -28.86 4.49
N PRO A 98 -11.28 -30.06 4.09
CA PRO A 98 -10.33 -30.14 2.96
C PRO A 98 -10.84 -29.54 1.64
N PHE A 99 -12.13 -29.66 1.36
CA PHE A 99 -12.72 -29.09 0.15
C PHE A 99 -12.61 -27.57 0.14
N PHE A 100 -13.00 -26.92 1.24
CA PHE A 100 -12.93 -25.47 1.33
C PHE A 100 -11.51 -24.94 1.47
N LYS A 101 -10.59 -25.72 2.04
CA LYS A 101 -9.17 -25.39 2.04
C LYS A 101 -8.62 -25.27 0.61
N GLY A 102 -8.99 -26.23 -0.25
CA GLY A 102 -8.60 -26.20 -1.66
C GLY A 102 -9.21 -25.03 -2.41
N TYR A 103 -10.48 -24.75 -2.15
CA TYR A 103 -11.17 -23.60 -2.72
C TYR A 103 -10.49 -22.28 -2.32
N PHE A 104 -10.19 -22.11 -1.05
CA PHE A 104 -9.50 -20.92 -0.53
C PHE A 104 -8.14 -20.70 -1.19
N LYS A 105 -7.34 -21.75 -1.28
CA LYS A 105 -6.02 -21.68 -1.95
C LYS A 105 -6.14 -21.24 -3.40
N ARG A 106 -7.12 -21.79 -4.12
CA ARG A 106 -7.36 -21.43 -5.52
C ARG A 106 -7.75 -19.96 -5.63
N GLN A 107 -8.63 -19.46 -4.75
CA GLN A 107 -9.02 -18.06 -4.73
C GLN A 107 -7.83 -17.13 -4.48
N LEU A 108 -6.95 -17.50 -3.55
CA LEU A 108 -5.73 -16.73 -3.30
C LEU A 108 -4.84 -16.66 -4.53
N LEU A 109 -4.64 -17.79 -5.23
CA LEU A 109 -3.83 -17.82 -6.44
C LEU A 109 -4.43 -16.96 -7.55
N GLU A 110 -5.74 -17.00 -7.70
CA GLU A 110 -6.44 -16.16 -8.70
C GLU A 110 -6.28 -14.68 -8.39
N ILE A 111 -6.39 -14.29 -7.11
CA ILE A 111 -6.19 -12.91 -6.67
C ILE A 111 -4.76 -12.44 -6.94
N ILE A 112 -3.77 -13.28 -6.59
CA ILE A 112 -2.35 -12.97 -6.82
C ILE A 112 -2.07 -12.80 -8.30
N ASN A 113 -2.60 -13.69 -9.15
CA ASN A 113 -2.43 -13.60 -10.59
C ASN A 113 -3.08 -12.34 -11.15
N TYR A 114 -4.28 -12.01 -10.69
CA TYR A 114 -4.97 -10.80 -11.10
C TYR A 114 -4.18 -9.54 -10.71
N GLU A 115 -3.63 -9.51 -9.51
CA GLU A 115 -2.78 -8.41 -9.05
C GLU A 115 -1.55 -8.26 -9.94
N ASN A 116 -0.87 -9.36 -10.25
CA ASN A 116 0.31 -9.35 -11.10
C ASN A 116 0.00 -8.89 -12.53
N GLU A 117 -1.10 -9.35 -13.12
CA GLU A 117 -1.53 -8.92 -14.46
C GLU A 117 -1.86 -7.43 -14.49
N THR A 118 -2.52 -6.93 -13.45
CA THR A 118 -2.84 -5.51 -13.32
C THR A 118 -1.58 -4.66 -13.21
N TYR A 119 -0.56 -5.16 -12.53
CA TYR A 119 0.75 -4.51 -12.45
C TYR A 119 1.42 -4.40 -13.81
N VAL A 120 1.50 -5.51 -14.53
CA VAL A 120 2.16 -5.57 -15.83
C VAL A 120 1.48 -4.65 -16.84
N SER A 121 0.15 -4.65 -16.90
CA SER A 121 -0.58 -3.84 -17.86
C SER A 121 -0.49 -2.33 -17.60
N LYS A 122 -0.23 -1.92 -16.36
CA LYS A 122 -0.04 -0.50 -16.02
C LYS A 122 1.38 0.01 -16.23
N GLU A 123 2.37 -0.87 -16.15
CA GLU A 123 3.77 -0.52 -16.41
C GLU A 123 4.05 -0.42 -17.92
N ASP A 124 3.26 -1.06 -18.76
CA ASP A 124 3.37 -1.03 -20.22
C ASP A 124 2.69 0.19 -20.86
N MET A 125 2.06 1.04 -20.07
CA MET A 125 1.41 2.25 -20.60
C MET A 125 2.26 3.50 -20.36
#